data_cc3079a08901665a4220fcfff4f9e293
#
_entry.id   cc3079a08901665a4220fcfff4f9e293
#
_cell.length_a   1.000
_cell.length_b   1.000
_cell.length_c   1.000
_cell.angle_alpha   90.00
_cell.angle_beta   90.00
_cell.angle_gamma   90.00
#
_symmetry.space_group_name_H-M   'P 1'
#
loop_
_entity.id
_entity.type
_entity.pdbx_description
1 polymer ?
#
loop_
_entity_poly.entity_id
_entity_poly.type
_entity_poly.pdbx_seq_one_letter_code
_entity_poly.pdbx_strand_id
1 'polypeptide(L)'
;MAIKTIEYKVLDSFSPTNETLNTQSFSLDVADKAKYVVHRAVKTAKANNVQLTRSTKTRSEVSGGGRKPWKQKGLGRARAGSNRSPLWAGGGVIFGPKPKSIYKKINKKEKKLALQTALYNKQAQISVFNKFELEQPKTSQFLKNLGLEKDQERTLVISSVPNNNLQLAVKNLQNFKYILASQLNVTEIVKAHKIIIDEPSFQIIKETYCD
;
A
#
# COMPACT_ATOMS: atom_id res chain seq x y z
N MET A 1 21.19 -13.97 -7.14
CA MET A 1 20.35 -14.07 -5.93
C MET A 1 21.17 -14.74 -4.87
N ALA A 2 21.22 -14.20 -3.68
CA ALA A 2 21.93 -14.78 -2.54
C ALA A 2 20.90 -15.20 -1.49
N ILE A 3 21.00 -16.41 -0.98
CA ILE A 3 20.20 -16.87 0.16
C ILE A 3 20.85 -16.29 1.42
N LYS A 4 20.08 -15.57 2.21
CA LYS A 4 20.53 -14.99 3.47
C LYS A 4 19.62 -15.44 4.59
N THR A 5 20.21 -15.91 5.68
CA THR A 5 19.49 -16.33 6.88
C THR A 5 19.49 -15.20 7.90
N ILE A 6 18.36 -14.97 8.51
CA ILE A 6 18.19 -13.97 9.58
C ILE A 6 17.62 -14.71 10.79
N GLU A 7 18.14 -14.41 11.97
CA GLU A 7 17.69 -14.97 13.22
C GLU A 7 17.06 -13.88 14.09
N TYR A 8 15.91 -14.20 14.68
CA TYR A 8 15.18 -13.31 15.58
C TYR A 8 14.96 -14.00 16.92
N LYS A 9 15.17 -13.25 17.99
CA LYS A 9 14.75 -13.64 19.33
C LYS A 9 13.25 -13.38 19.49
N VAL A 10 12.53 -14.34 20.02
CA VAL A 10 11.10 -14.22 20.32
C VAL A 10 10.94 -13.61 21.70
N LEU A 11 10.10 -12.59 21.80
CA LEU A 11 9.74 -11.92 23.06
C LEU A 11 8.47 -12.56 23.63
N ASP A 12 8.47 -12.98 24.89
CA ASP A 12 7.38 -13.77 25.51
C ASP A 12 6.10 -12.99 25.74
N SER A 13 6.19 -11.70 25.92
CA SER A 13 5.03 -10.84 26.17
C SER A 13 5.12 -9.58 25.34
N PHE A 14 4.01 -8.85 25.29
CA PHE A 14 3.97 -7.50 24.71
C PHE A 14 4.97 -6.51 25.37
N SER A 15 5.67 -6.89 26.43
CA SER A 15 6.70 -6.07 27.07
C SER A 15 8.08 -6.42 26.51
N PRO A 16 8.89 -5.41 26.09
CA PRO A 16 10.19 -5.63 25.47
C PRO A 16 11.29 -6.15 26.41
N THR A 17 10.96 -6.46 27.66
CA THR A 17 11.93 -6.83 28.71
C THR A 17 12.14 -8.34 28.88
N ASN A 18 11.24 -9.19 28.39
CA ASN A 18 11.30 -10.62 28.57
C ASN A 18 11.70 -11.32 27.27
N GLU A 19 12.98 -11.70 27.14
CA GLU A 19 13.48 -12.51 26.02
C GLU A 19 13.22 -13.98 26.31
N THR A 20 12.60 -14.71 25.37
CA THR A 20 12.59 -16.18 25.39
C THR A 20 13.88 -16.74 24.83
N LEU A 21 14.18 -17.99 25.18
CA LEU A 21 15.29 -18.76 24.61
C LEU A 21 15.00 -19.22 23.16
N ASN A 22 13.79 -18.99 22.64
CA ASN A 22 13.40 -19.41 21.30
C ASN A 22 13.92 -18.42 20.26
N THR A 23 14.75 -18.92 19.34
CA THR A 23 15.18 -18.18 18.15
C THR A 23 14.46 -18.72 16.92
N GLN A 24 13.86 -17.82 16.14
CA GLN A 24 13.27 -18.16 14.84
C GLN A 24 14.21 -17.74 13.72
N SER A 25 14.43 -18.61 12.74
CA SER A 25 15.32 -18.35 11.60
C SER A 25 14.56 -18.29 10.28
N PHE A 26 14.94 -17.36 9.45
CA PHE A 26 14.44 -17.14 8.11
C PHE A 26 15.54 -17.28 7.07
N SER A 27 15.33 -18.10 6.06
CA SER A 27 16.12 -18.08 4.82
C SER A 27 15.38 -17.25 3.78
N LEU A 28 15.98 -16.16 3.31
CA LEU A 28 15.40 -15.23 2.36
C LEU A 28 16.24 -15.17 1.09
N ASP A 29 15.57 -15.19 -0.07
CA ASP A 29 16.20 -14.86 -1.33
C ASP A 29 16.33 -13.34 -1.47
N VAL A 30 17.55 -12.86 -1.58
CA VAL A 30 17.82 -11.43 -1.74
C VAL A 30 18.28 -11.16 -3.16
N ALA A 31 17.62 -10.18 -3.79
CA ALA A 31 17.96 -9.78 -5.15
C ALA A 31 19.27 -8.96 -5.18
N ASP A 32 20.17 -9.25 -6.13
CA ASP A 32 21.39 -8.46 -6.35
C ASP A 32 21.06 -6.99 -6.67
N LYS A 33 19.99 -6.75 -7.45
CA LYS A 33 19.44 -5.42 -7.74
C LYS A 33 18.22 -5.11 -6.84
N ALA A 34 18.42 -5.19 -5.53
CA ALA A 34 17.35 -5.02 -4.52
C ALA A 34 16.48 -3.77 -4.73
N LYS A 35 17.10 -2.62 -4.96
CA LYS A 35 16.39 -1.34 -5.17
C LYS A 35 15.43 -1.41 -6.37
N TYR A 36 15.84 -2.02 -7.48
CA TYR A 36 15.02 -2.12 -8.69
C TYR A 36 13.78 -2.98 -8.46
N VAL A 37 13.96 -4.18 -7.89
CA VAL A 37 12.86 -5.15 -7.69
C VAL A 37 11.81 -4.60 -6.73
N VAL A 38 12.25 -4.03 -5.60
CA VAL A 38 11.35 -3.40 -4.61
C VAL A 38 10.65 -2.18 -5.23
N HIS A 39 11.37 -1.30 -5.92
CA HIS A 39 10.79 -0.14 -6.59
C HIS A 39 9.72 -0.54 -7.61
N ARG A 40 9.99 -1.56 -8.44
CA ARG A 40 9.03 -2.05 -9.44
C ARG A 40 7.77 -2.59 -8.77
N ALA A 41 7.89 -3.37 -7.68
CA ALA A 41 6.76 -3.89 -6.93
C ALA A 41 5.91 -2.76 -6.32
N VAL A 42 6.53 -1.79 -5.66
CA VAL A 42 5.85 -0.61 -5.09
C VAL A 42 5.15 0.22 -6.16
N LYS A 43 5.83 0.47 -7.30
CA LYS A 43 5.24 1.22 -8.42
C LYS A 43 4.04 0.52 -9.03
N THR A 44 4.10 -0.81 -9.15
CA THR A 44 2.99 -1.63 -9.64
C THR A 44 1.81 -1.61 -8.67
N ALA A 45 2.05 -1.84 -7.38
CA ALA A 45 1.02 -1.81 -6.36
C ALA A 45 0.32 -0.43 -6.28
N LYS A 46 1.09 0.67 -6.31
CA LYS A 46 0.53 2.02 -6.34
C LYS A 46 -0.30 2.27 -7.60
N ALA A 47 0.18 1.84 -8.77
CA ALA A 47 -0.55 2.04 -10.04
C ALA A 47 -1.88 1.28 -10.05
N ASN A 48 -1.92 0.06 -9.52
CA ASN A 48 -3.13 -0.76 -9.49
C ASN A 48 -4.17 -0.26 -8.47
N ASN A 49 -3.76 0.53 -7.47
CA ASN A 49 -4.67 1.15 -6.50
C ASN A 49 -5.25 2.49 -6.97
N VAL A 50 -4.76 3.04 -8.09
CA VAL A 50 -5.26 4.31 -8.61
C VAL A 50 -6.52 4.08 -9.44
N GLN A 51 -7.60 4.75 -9.04
CA GLN A 51 -8.85 4.76 -9.78
C GLN A 51 -8.97 6.06 -10.60
N LEU A 52 -8.84 5.94 -11.93
CA LEU A 52 -8.92 7.07 -12.86
C LEU A 52 -10.29 7.08 -13.55
N THR A 53 -11.31 7.55 -12.86
CA THR A 53 -12.71 7.62 -13.36
C THR A 53 -13.09 8.98 -13.90
N ARG A 54 -12.25 10.00 -13.73
CA ARG A 54 -12.52 11.36 -14.21
C ARG A 54 -12.68 11.38 -15.73
N SER A 55 -13.78 11.99 -16.20
CA SER A 55 -14.08 12.16 -17.62
C SER A 55 -14.54 13.57 -17.91
N THR A 56 -14.12 14.10 -19.03
CA THR A 56 -14.65 15.34 -19.59
C THR A 56 -15.18 15.08 -20.99
N LYS A 57 -16.19 15.88 -21.40
CA LYS A 57 -16.78 15.78 -22.73
C LYS A 57 -16.03 16.65 -23.72
N THR A 58 -15.66 16.08 -24.84
CA THR A 58 -15.14 16.80 -26.01
C THR A 58 -16.27 17.53 -26.75
N ARG A 59 -15.92 18.39 -27.70
CA ARG A 59 -16.90 19.14 -28.52
C ARG A 59 -17.96 18.25 -29.16
N SER A 60 -17.60 17.05 -29.58
CA SER A 60 -18.51 16.08 -30.20
C SER A 60 -19.41 15.35 -29.19
N GLU A 61 -18.98 15.23 -27.94
CA GLU A 61 -19.72 14.54 -26.89
C GLU A 61 -20.68 15.46 -26.11
N VAL A 62 -20.51 16.78 -26.20
CA VAL A 62 -21.42 17.74 -25.56
C VAL A 62 -22.71 17.84 -26.35
N SER A 63 -23.85 17.69 -25.66
CA SER A 63 -25.17 17.77 -26.28
C SER A 63 -25.42 19.16 -26.94
N GLY A 64 -26.01 19.16 -28.12
CA GLY A 64 -26.32 20.36 -28.91
C GLY A 64 -25.21 20.77 -29.88
N GLY A 65 -25.40 21.90 -30.56
CA GLY A 65 -24.39 22.52 -31.45
C GLY A 65 -24.32 22.00 -32.89
N GLY A 66 -25.27 21.20 -33.34
CA GLY A 66 -25.33 20.73 -34.75
C GLY A 66 -25.61 21.87 -35.75
N ARG A 67 -26.34 22.92 -35.35
CA ARG A 67 -26.66 24.09 -36.21
C ARG A 67 -25.56 25.14 -36.07
N LYS A 68 -25.12 25.69 -37.24
CA LYS A 68 -24.21 26.85 -37.28
C LYS A 68 -24.88 28.06 -36.63
N PRO A 69 -24.23 28.77 -35.65
CA PRO A 69 -24.86 29.89 -34.92
C PRO A 69 -25.27 31.02 -35.78
N TRP A 70 -24.52 31.40 -36.84
CA TRP A 70 -24.82 32.47 -37.76
C TRP A 70 -24.13 32.25 -39.12
N LYS A 71 -24.53 33.10 -40.11
CA LYS A 71 -23.97 33.05 -41.45
C LYS A 71 -22.48 33.36 -41.50
N GLN A 72 -21.79 32.85 -42.52
CA GLN A 72 -20.32 32.91 -42.63
C GLN A 72 -19.79 34.33 -42.82
N LYS A 73 -20.56 35.21 -43.46
CA LYS A 73 -20.19 36.60 -43.80
C LYS A 73 -21.38 37.53 -43.57
N GLY A 74 -21.14 38.87 -43.49
CA GLY A 74 -22.18 39.89 -43.48
C GLY A 74 -22.75 40.29 -42.11
N LEU A 75 -22.18 39.80 -40.98
CA LEU A 75 -22.67 40.11 -39.62
C LEU A 75 -21.68 40.87 -38.74
N GLY A 76 -20.48 41.18 -39.23
CA GLY A 76 -19.47 41.87 -38.42
C GLY A 76 -18.94 41.07 -37.20
N ARG A 77 -19.35 39.82 -37.03
CA ARG A 77 -18.96 38.93 -35.92
C ARG A 77 -17.90 37.94 -36.33
N ALA A 78 -17.12 37.46 -35.36
CA ALA A 78 -16.17 36.40 -35.57
C ALA A 78 -16.86 35.12 -36.11
N ARG A 79 -16.21 34.43 -37.03
CA ARG A 79 -16.76 33.19 -37.63
C ARG A 79 -16.89 32.11 -36.58
N ALA A 80 -18.03 31.47 -36.47
CA ALA A 80 -18.29 30.36 -35.55
C ALA A 80 -18.95 29.19 -36.27
N GLY A 81 -18.46 28.00 -36.08
CA GLY A 81 -19.03 26.76 -36.62
C GLY A 81 -19.97 26.03 -35.66
N SER A 82 -19.75 26.19 -34.37
CA SER A 82 -20.54 25.56 -33.31
C SER A 82 -20.44 26.38 -32.02
N ASN A 83 -21.52 26.45 -31.27
CA ASN A 83 -21.58 27.04 -29.94
C ASN A 83 -20.97 26.08 -28.85
N ARG A 84 -20.63 24.85 -29.23
CA ARG A 84 -19.97 23.89 -28.36
C ARG A 84 -18.43 23.84 -28.55
N SER A 85 -17.90 24.84 -29.30
CA SER A 85 -16.46 25.02 -29.37
C SER A 85 -15.84 25.25 -28.00
N PRO A 86 -14.59 24.76 -27.74
CA PRO A 86 -13.89 25.00 -26.47
C PRO A 86 -13.73 26.45 -26.06
N LEU A 87 -13.86 27.39 -27.04
CA LEU A 87 -13.80 28.83 -26.80
C LEU A 87 -15.07 29.42 -26.16
N TRP A 88 -16.13 28.63 -26.10
CA TRP A 88 -17.45 29.11 -25.63
C TRP A 88 -17.75 28.56 -24.24
N ALA A 89 -18.41 29.37 -23.42
CA ALA A 89 -18.94 28.89 -22.15
C ALA A 89 -19.91 27.71 -22.39
N GLY A 90 -19.74 26.60 -21.65
CA GLY A 90 -20.50 25.38 -21.88
C GLY A 90 -20.07 24.55 -23.10
N GLY A 91 -18.98 24.91 -23.78
CA GLY A 91 -18.36 24.10 -24.83
C GLY A 91 -17.58 22.92 -24.33
N GLY A 92 -17.09 22.08 -25.25
CA GLY A 92 -16.29 20.88 -24.91
C GLY A 92 -14.86 21.19 -24.48
N VAL A 93 -14.24 20.32 -23.78
CA VAL A 93 -12.82 20.40 -23.33
C VAL A 93 -11.93 19.71 -24.35
N ILE A 94 -10.79 20.33 -24.74
CA ILE A 94 -9.90 19.77 -25.77
C ILE A 94 -9.08 18.59 -25.23
N PHE A 95 -8.27 18.81 -24.19
CA PHE A 95 -7.36 17.80 -23.59
C PHE A 95 -7.75 17.47 -22.15
N GLY A 96 -9.04 17.28 -21.91
CA GLY A 96 -9.52 16.93 -20.58
C GLY A 96 -9.19 15.49 -20.18
N PRO A 97 -9.31 15.18 -18.90
CA PRO A 97 -9.08 13.82 -18.42
C PRO A 97 -10.09 12.85 -19.04
N LYS A 98 -9.61 11.68 -19.43
CA LYS A 98 -10.43 10.54 -19.86
C LYS A 98 -10.21 9.35 -18.93
N PRO A 99 -11.20 8.51 -18.67
CA PRO A 99 -11.05 7.30 -17.87
C PRO A 99 -9.95 6.41 -18.46
N LYS A 100 -9.03 5.98 -17.62
CA LYS A 100 -7.97 5.06 -18.01
C LYS A 100 -7.87 3.92 -17.00
N SER A 101 -7.79 2.70 -17.48
CA SER A 101 -7.41 1.56 -16.66
C SER A 101 -5.88 1.44 -16.68
N ILE A 102 -5.26 1.69 -15.52
CA ILE A 102 -3.80 1.54 -15.35
C ILE A 102 -3.55 0.24 -14.60
N TYR A 103 -3.64 -0.87 -15.31
CA TYR A 103 -3.23 -2.16 -14.74
C TYR A 103 -1.79 -2.46 -15.13
N LYS A 104 -0.93 -2.68 -14.13
CA LYS A 104 0.46 -3.12 -14.34
C LYS A 104 0.63 -4.54 -13.79
N LYS A 105 1.08 -5.43 -14.64
CA LYS A 105 1.38 -6.82 -14.27
C LYS A 105 2.79 -6.93 -13.71
N ILE A 106 2.96 -7.75 -12.67
CA ILE A 106 4.24 -8.19 -12.13
C ILE A 106 4.22 -9.72 -12.04
N ASN A 107 5.35 -10.37 -12.28
CA ASN A 107 5.46 -11.83 -12.20
C ASN A 107 5.38 -12.29 -10.75
N LYS A 108 4.78 -13.46 -10.50
CA LYS A 108 4.64 -14.03 -9.14
C LYS A 108 5.99 -14.19 -8.43
N LYS A 109 6.99 -14.76 -9.12
CA LYS A 109 8.36 -14.91 -8.59
C LYS A 109 9.00 -13.57 -8.23
N GLU A 110 8.81 -12.55 -9.08
CA GLU A 110 9.35 -11.21 -8.85
C GLU A 110 8.66 -10.53 -7.64
N LYS A 111 7.34 -10.76 -7.46
CA LYS A 111 6.60 -10.26 -6.30
C LYS A 111 7.09 -10.90 -4.99
N LYS A 112 7.31 -12.25 -4.98
CA LYS A 112 7.88 -12.97 -3.85
C LYS A 112 9.29 -12.43 -3.52
N LEU A 113 10.17 -12.35 -4.50
CA LEU A 113 11.52 -11.82 -4.35
C LEU A 113 11.55 -10.37 -3.83
N ALA A 114 10.64 -9.51 -4.31
CA ALA A 114 10.53 -8.13 -3.81
C ALA A 114 10.14 -8.08 -2.33
N LEU A 115 9.24 -8.96 -1.89
CA LEU A 115 8.79 -9.03 -0.51
C LEU A 115 9.90 -9.55 0.42
N GLN A 116 10.58 -10.64 0.04
CA GLN A 116 11.71 -11.18 0.78
C GLN A 116 12.84 -10.15 0.90
N THR A 117 13.18 -9.48 -0.19
CA THR A 117 14.20 -8.42 -0.20
C THR A 117 13.80 -7.24 0.69
N ALA A 118 12.51 -6.86 0.71
CA ALA A 118 12.03 -5.78 1.56
C ALA A 118 12.10 -6.16 3.05
N LEU A 119 11.75 -7.39 3.41
CA LEU A 119 11.89 -7.91 4.77
C LEU A 119 13.36 -7.95 5.20
N TYR A 120 14.26 -8.43 4.34
CA TYR A 120 15.70 -8.43 4.61
C TYR A 120 16.23 -7.04 4.90
N ASN A 121 15.84 -6.04 4.10
CA ASN A 121 16.29 -4.65 4.30
C ASN A 121 15.79 -4.03 5.61
N LYS A 122 14.72 -4.60 6.20
CA LYS A 122 14.11 -4.16 7.47
C LYS A 122 14.48 -5.05 8.66
N GLN A 123 15.42 -5.98 8.51
CA GLN A 123 15.76 -6.98 9.54
C GLN A 123 16.02 -6.37 10.93
N ALA A 124 16.76 -5.27 11.02
CA ALA A 124 17.06 -4.60 12.28
C ALA A 124 15.85 -3.93 12.97
N GLN A 125 14.74 -3.79 12.24
CA GLN A 125 13.52 -3.09 12.69
C GLN A 125 12.37 -4.05 12.98
N ILE A 126 12.60 -5.37 12.85
CA ILE A 126 11.61 -6.42 13.09
C ILE A 126 11.74 -6.91 14.53
N SER A 127 10.62 -6.94 15.25
CA SER A 127 10.48 -7.54 16.57
C SER A 127 9.45 -8.67 16.50
N VAL A 128 9.77 -9.83 17.03
CA VAL A 128 8.91 -11.01 17.04
C VAL A 128 8.36 -11.23 18.43
N PHE A 129 7.05 -11.39 18.56
CA PHE A 129 6.34 -11.66 19.81
C PHE A 129 5.63 -13.01 19.73
N ASN A 130 5.49 -13.69 20.85
CA ASN A 130 4.84 -14.99 20.92
C ASN A 130 3.37 -14.89 20.50
N LYS A 131 2.57 -14.01 21.14
CA LYS A 131 1.17 -13.78 20.81
C LYS A 131 0.74 -12.34 21.08
N PHE A 132 -0.24 -11.87 20.30
CA PHE A 132 -0.92 -10.59 20.50
C PHE A 132 -2.29 -10.82 21.15
N GLU A 133 -2.35 -10.82 22.46
CA GLU A 133 -3.61 -10.95 23.20
C GLU A 133 -4.01 -9.62 23.83
N LEU A 134 -5.20 -9.14 23.48
CA LEU A 134 -5.85 -8.00 24.07
C LEU A 134 -7.24 -8.43 24.54
N GLU A 135 -7.50 -8.34 25.84
CA GLU A 135 -8.81 -8.67 26.42
C GLU A 135 -9.88 -7.67 25.96
N GLN A 136 -9.50 -6.39 25.88
CA GLN A 136 -10.41 -5.30 25.49
C GLN A 136 -9.80 -4.47 24.34
N PRO A 137 -10.63 -3.93 23.42
CA PRO A 137 -10.16 -3.14 22.28
C PRO A 137 -9.81 -1.70 22.69
N LYS A 138 -8.86 -1.54 23.63
CA LYS A 138 -8.41 -0.22 24.14
C LYS A 138 -7.06 0.17 23.54
N THR A 139 -7.00 1.32 22.88
CA THR A 139 -5.76 1.89 22.31
C THR A 139 -4.70 2.19 23.35
N SER A 140 -5.11 2.68 24.54
CA SER A 140 -4.19 3.00 25.63
C SER A 140 -3.50 1.75 26.19
N GLN A 141 -4.23 0.63 26.27
CA GLN A 141 -3.69 -0.64 26.75
C GLN A 141 -2.72 -1.24 25.72
N PHE A 142 -3.07 -1.16 24.43
CA PHE A 142 -2.18 -1.59 23.33
C PHE A 142 -0.85 -0.82 23.36
N LEU A 143 -0.87 0.51 23.49
CA LEU A 143 0.34 1.33 23.53
C LEU A 143 1.20 1.06 24.76
N LYS A 144 0.57 0.91 25.93
CA LYS A 144 1.26 0.56 27.19
C LYS A 144 1.97 -0.80 27.08
N ASN A 145 1.30 -1.80 26.51
CA ASN A 145 1.86 -3.14 26.34
C ASN A 145 3.09 -3.14 25.41
N LEU A 146 3.12 -2.25 24.41
CA LEU A 146 4.26 -2.11 23.51
C LEU A 146 5.35 -1.16 24.04
N GLY A 147 5.11 -0.46 25.16
CA GLY A 147 6.01 0.57 25.65
C GLY A 147 6.20 1.74 24.68
N LEU A 148 5.18 2.01 23.86
CA LEU A 148 5.22 3.03 22.81
C LEU A 148 4.31 4.22 23.13
N GLU A 149 4.74 5.42 22.79
CA GLU A 149 3.93 6.64 22.87
C GLU A 149 3.15 6.86 21.56
N LYS A 150 2.09 7.72 21.58
CA LYS A 150 1.20 7.94 20.44
C LYS A 150 1.87 8.48 19.19
N ASP A 151 2.91 9.28 19.33
CA ASP A 151 3.54 10.04 18.24
C ASP A 151 4.79 9.39 17.66
N GLN A 152 4.95 8.09 17.89
CA GLN A 152 6.13 7.38 17.42
C GLN A 152 6.03 6.97 15.95
N GLU A 153 7.12 6.42 15.47
CA GLU A 153 7.35 6.00 14.09
C GLU A 153 6.29 5.04 13.56
N ARG A 154 6.14 5.02 12.24
CA ARG A 154 5.18 4.12 11.56
C ARG A 154 5.46 2.67 11.89
N THR A 155 4.53 2.03 12.58
CA THR A 155 4.64 0.64 13.03
C THR A 155 3.64 -0.24 12.28
N LEU A 156 4.14 -1.34 11.72
CA LEU A 156 3.35 -2.36 11.07
C LEU A 156 3.18 -3.55 12.02
N VAL A 157 1.95 -3.91 12.31
CA VAL A 157 1.59 -5.07 13.15
C VAL A 157 1.08 -6.18 12.25
N ILE A 158 1.72 -7.34 12.31
CA ILE A 158 1.40 -8.51 11.48
C ILE A 158 0.94 -9.65 12.38
N SER A 159 -0.26 -10.14 12.14
CA SER A 159 -0.85 -11.26 12.90
C SER A 159 -1.22 -12.43 11.97
N SER A 160 -1.15 -13.65 12.49
CA SER A 160 -1.52 -14.88 11.81
C SER A 160 -3.03 -15.01 11.64
N VAL A 161 -3.77 -14.72 12.71
CA VAL A 161 -5.23 -14.85 12.79
C VAL A 161 -5.86 -13.46 12.96
N PRO A 162 -7.03 -13.20 12.36
CA PRO A 162 -7.73 -11.94 12.54
C PRO A 162 -8.16 -11.79 14.02
N ASN A 163 -7.63 -10.77 14.68
CA ASN A 163 -7.98 -10.39 16.04
C ASN A 163 -8.75 -9.07 16.03
N ASN A 164 -10.08 -9.13 16.27
CA ASN A 164 -10.96 -7.98 16.23
C ASN A 164 -10.57 -6.92 17.29
N ASN A 165 -10.18 -7.36 18.49
CA ASN A 165 -9.80 -6.44 19.57
C ASN A 165 -8.53 -5.66 19.19
N LEU A 166 -7.54 -6.34 18.61
CA LEU A 166 -6.30 -5.73 18.15
C LEU A 166 -6.56 -4.77 16.96
N GLN A 167 -7.39 -5.19 16.01
CA GLN A 167 -7.75 -4.36 14.85
C GLN A 167 -8.46 -3.07 15.28
N LEU A 168 -9.41 -3.14 16.20
CA LEU A 168 -10.11 -1.97 16.73
C LEU A 168 -9.19 -1.06 17.56
N ALA A 169 -8.29 -1.64 18.35
CA ALA A 169 -7.31 -0.88 19.14
C ALA A 169 -6.35 -0.09 18.25
N VAL A 170 -5.91 -0.68 17.11
CA VAL A 170 -4.94 -0.07 16.18
C VAL A 170 -5.60 0.90 15.21
N LYS A 171 -6.87 0.69 14.83
CA LYS A 171 -7.56 1.43 13.76
C LYS A 171 -7.53 2.96 13.93
N ASN A 172 -7.60 3.46 15.16
CA ASN A 172 -7.63 4.90 15.46
C ASN A 172 -6.24 5.55 15.48
N LEU A 173 -5.17 4.75 15.44
CA LEU A 173 -3.80 5.24 15.49
C LEU A 173 -3.27 5.49 14.08
N GLN A 174 -2.90 6.74 13.75
CA GLN A 174 -2.44 7.12 12.40
C GLN A 174 -1.13 6.44 11.99
N ASN A 175 -0.24 6.22 12.96
CA ASN A 175 1.09 5.66 12.73
C ASN A 175 1.14 4.13 12.82
N PHE A 176 0.03 3.49 13.14
CA PHE A 176 -0.04 2.03 13.25
C PHE A 176 -0.89 1.46 12.13
N LYS A 177 -0.44 0.33 11.59
CA LYS A 177 -1.21 -0.44 10.61
C LYS A 177 -1.22 -1.90 10.98
N TYR A 178 -2.42 -2.48 11.03
CA TYR A 178 -2.64 -3.90 11.26
C TYR A 178 -2.86 -4.64 9.93
N ILE A 179 -2.16 -5.74 9.70
CA ILE A 179 -2.27 -6.57 8.50
C ILE A 179 -2.12 -8.05 8.89
N LEU A 180 -2.84 -8.91 8.19
CA LEU A 180 -2.66 -10.36 8.30
C LEU A 180 -1.41 -10.82 7.53
N ALA A 181 -0.74 -11.86 8.02
CA ALA A 181 0.45 -12.44 7.38
C ALA A 181 0.18 -12.89 5.92
N SER A 182 -0.99 -13.45 5.65
CA SER A 182 -1.43 -13.85 4.31
C SER A 182 -1.63 -12.68 3.32
N GLN A 183 -1.88 -11.46 3.84
CA GLN A 183 -2.13 -10.25 3.05
C GLN A 183 -0.92 -9.30 3.01
N LEU A 184 0.26 -9.79 3.34
CA LEU A 184 1.47 -8.98 3.42
C LEU A 184 1.79 -8.32 2.08
N ASN A 185 2.09 -7.02 2.12
CA ASN A 185 2.36 -6.22 0.92
C ASN A 185 3.68 -5.46 1.05
N VAL A 186 4.46 -5.45 -0.03
CA VAL A 186 5.76 -4.73 -0.12
C VAL A 186 5.62 -3.25 0.22
N THR A 187 4.52 -2.60 -0.18
CA THR A 187 4.30 -1.16 0.07
C THR A 187 4.23 -0.83 1.56
N GLU A 188 3.62 -1.69 2.36
CA GLU A 188 3.46 -1.45 3.80
C GLU A 188 4.74 -1.76 4.56
N ILE A 189 5.50 -2.80 4.17
CA ILE A 189 6.82 -3.10 4.73
C ILE A 189 7.78 -1.93 4.49
N VAL A 190 7.80 -1.37 3.28
CA VAL A 190 8.70 -0.26 2.95
C VAL A 190 8.35 1.01 3.71
N LYS A 191 7.05 1.28 3.95
CA LYS A 191 6.56 2.44 4.70
C LYS A 191 6.82 2.34 6.20
N ALA A 192 6.84 1.13 6.74
CA ALA A 192 7.02 0.90 8.16
C ALA A 192 8.46 1.24 8.59
N HIS A 193 8.60 1.91 9.74
CA HIS A 193 9.86 2.08 10.44
C HIS A 193 10.11 0.92 11.39
N LYS A 194 9.06 0.44 12.06
CA LYS A 194 9.11 -0.72 12.95
C LYS A 194 8.09 -1.76 12.51
N ILE A 195 8.48 -3.03 12.56
CA ILE A 195 7.61 -4.16 12.19
C ILE A 195 7.50 -5.09 13.38
N ILE A 196 6.28 -5.40 13.75
CA ILE A 196 5.97 -6.28 14.88
C ILE A 196 5.21 -7.49 14.32
N ILE A 197 5.73 -8.69 14.58
CA ILE A 197 5.21 -9.93 14.02
C ILE A 197 4.91 -10.90 15.16
N ASP A 198 3.77 -11.61 15.10
CA ASP A 198 3.55 -12.75 15.99
C ASP A 198 4.29 -14.00 15.48
N GLU A 199 4.69 -14.88 16.37
CA GLU A 199 5.44 -16.11 16.06
C GLU A 199 4.70 -16.99 15.04
N PRO A 200 3.38 -17.25 15.15
CA PRO A 200 2.65 -18.02 14.13
C PRO A 200 2.64 -17.37 12.76
N SER A 201 2.62 -16.03 12.68
CA SER A 201 2.70 -15.32 11.40
C SER A 201 4.01 -15.58 10.67
N PHE A 202 5.06 -15.79 11.42
CA PHE A 202 6.37 -16.04 10.88
C PHE A 202 6.39 -17.33 10.03
N GLN A 203 5.74 -18.39 10.52
CA GLN A 203 5.58 -19.64 9.77
C GLN A 203 4.77 -19.44 8.49
N ILE A 204 3.63 -18.72 8.58
CA ILE A 204 2.79 -18.41 7.42
C ILE A 204 3.56 -17.63 6.36
N ILE A 205 4.37 -16.65 6.77
CA ILE A 205 5.20 -15.86 5.86
C ILE A 205 6.23 -16.75 5.16
N LYS A 206 6.85 -17.69 5.89
CA LYS A 206 7.82 -18.63 5.35
C LYS A 206 7.20 -19.52 4.27
N GLU A 207 6.10 -20.18 4.57
CA GLU A 207 5.37 -21.06 3.65
C GLU A 207 4.82 -20.32 2.41
N THR A 208 4.27 -19.11 2.60
CA THR A 208 3.62 -18.38 1.51
C THR A 208 4.59 -17.69 0.56
N TYR A 209 5.67 -17.15 1.10
CA TYR A 209 6.54 -16.22 0.36
C TYR A 209 7.98 -16.70 0.19
N CYS A 210 8.47 -17.66 0.99
CA CYS A 210 9.84 -18.14 0.87
C CYS A 210 9.93 -19.48 0.11
N ASP A 211 8.92 -20.34 0.21
CA ASP A 211 8.78 -21.52 -0.62
C ASP A 211 8.13 -21.13 -1.97
#